data_948bfbe6adf9425fb309815cb4a94762
#
_entry.id   948bfbe6adf9425fb309815cb4a94762
#
_cell.length_a   1.000
_cell.length_b   1.000
_cell.length_c   1.000
_cell.angle_alpha   90.00
_cell.angle_beta   90.00
_cell.angle_gamma   90.00
#
_symmetry.space_group_name_H-M   'P 1'
#
loop_
_entity.id
_entity.type
_entity.pdbx_description
1 polymer ?
#
loop_
_entity_poly.entity_id
_entity_poly.type
_entity_poly.pdbx_seq_one_letter_code
_entity_poly.pdbx_strand_id
1 'polypeptide(L)'
;MKSPAKSTAAVLGFLLAAVLGTAAPASENWDNHCTKCHGADGKGQTKVGKKLQLKDYTDAKVQTEMKDEEMTKIISDGVSDKAGKEKMKAFKSELSADEIKDLVLYVRKFKA
;
A
#
# COMPACT_ATOMS: atom_id res chain seq x y z
N MET A 1 -8.14 57.93 -35.09
CA MET A 1 -6.95 57.13 -34.63
C MET A 1 -7.39 56.10 -33.66
N LYS A 2 -7.33 54.89 -34.07
CA LYS A 2 -7.82 53.81 -33.26
C LYS A 2 -6.64 53.11 -32.61
N SER A 3 -6.65 53.10 -31.31
CA SER A 3 -5.73 52.27 -30.56
C SER A 3 -6.04 50.79 -30.85
N PRO A 4 -5.04 50.01 -31.18
CA PRO A 4 -5.30 48.58 -31.31
C PRO A 4 -5.72 48.06 -29.96
N ALA A 5 -6.83 47.35 -29.98
CA ALA A 5 -7.23 46.59 -28.81
C ALA A 5 -6.12 45.61 -28.48
N LYS A 6 -5.47 45.84 -27.37
CA LYS A 6 -4.53 44.88 -26.83
C LYS A 6 -5.32 43.70 -26.34
N SER A 7 -5.38 42.69 -27.15
CA SER A 7 -5.80 41.38 -26.69
C SER A 7 -4.79 40.90 -25.65
N THR A 8 -5.09 41.12 -24.43
CA THR A 8 -4.42 40.38 -23.39
C THR A 8 -4.93 38.96 -23.50
N ALA A 9 -4.20 38.16 -24.23
CA ALA A 9 -4.36 36.72 -24.08
C ALA A 9 -4.02 36.41 -22.63
N ALA A 10 -5.05 36.22 -21.83
CA ALA A 10 -4.87 35.62 -20.56
C ALA A 10 -4.39 34.21 -20.86
N VAL A 11 -3.10 34.01 -20.78
CA VAL A 11 -2.56 32.67 -20.67
C VAL A 11 -3.05 32.17 -19.32
N LEU A 12 -4.20 31.54 -19.33
CA LEU A 12 -4.56 30.64 -18.30
C LEU A 12 -3.46 29.58 -18.31
N GLY A 13 -2.46 29.78 -17.47
CA GLY A 13 -1.57 28.72 -17.14
C GLY A 13 -2.45 27.63 -16.55
N PHE A 14 -2.72 26.62 -17.36
CA PHE A 14 -3.11 25.37 -16.80
C PHE A 14 -1.95 24.90 -15.94
N LEU A 15 -2.00 25.28 -14.69
CA LEU A 15 -1.44 24.44 -13.67
C LEU A 15 -2.30 23.17 -13.73
N LEU A 16 -1.93 22.29 -14.61
CA LEU A 16 -2.11 20.91 -14.36
C LEU A 16 -1.28 20.65 -13.11
N ALA A 17 -1.87 20.94 -11.97
CA ALA A 17 -1.59 20.10 -10.85
C ALA A 17 -2.02 18.73 -11.31
N ALA A 18 -1.11 18.00 -11.94
CA ALA A 18 -1.22 16.59 -11.94
C ALA A 18 -1.43 16.26 -10.48
N VAL A 19 -2.67 15.99 -10.12
CA VAL A 19 -2.95 15.21 -8.94
C VAL A 19 -2.44 13.83 -9.32
N LEU A 20 -1.14 13.75 -9.41
CA LEU A 20 -0.45 12.52 -9.14
C LEU A 20 -0.91 12.22 -7.74
N GLY A 21 -1.80 11.25 -7.62
CA GLY A 21 -2.25 10.84 -6.32
C GLY A 21 -1.03 10.74 -5.46
N THR A 22 -0.90 11.67 -4.50
CA THR A 22 0.13 11.56 -3.50
C THR A 22 -0.05 10.19 -2.89
N ALA A 23 0.98 9.34 -2.99
CA ALA A 23 0.97 8.05 -2.35
C ALA A 23 0.54 8.23 -0.90
N ALA A 24 -0.46 7.47 -0.46
CA ALA A 24 -0.87 7.49 0.92
C ALA A 24 0.28 7.00 1.80
N PRO A 25 0.44 7.55 3.01
CA PRO A 25 1.41 7.03 3.97
C PRO A 25 1.19 5.54 4.23
N ALA A 26 2.26 4.79 4.47
CA ALA A 26 2.16 3.35 4.71
C ALA A 26 1.25 3.02 5.91
N SER A 27 1.25 3.85 6.95
CA SER A 27 0.36 3.70 8.09
C SER A 27 -1.12 3.77 7.70
N GLU A 28 -1.48 4.68 6.82
CA GLU A 28 -2.84 4.81 6.31
C GLU A 28 -3.22 3.62 5.43
N ASN A 29 -2.34 3.20 4.53
CA ASN A 29 -2.56 2.01 3.71
C ASN A 29 -2.69 0.74 4.56
N TRP A 30 -1.90 0.63 5.61
CA TRP A 30 -2.02 -0.47 6.57
C TRP A 30 -3.38 -0.48 7.24
N ASP A 31 -3.82 0.64 7.76
CA ASP A 31 -5.12 0.76 8.43
C ASP A 31 -6.28 0.44 7.49
N ASN A 32 -6.20 0.88 6.25
CA ASN A 32 -7.28 0.70 5.28
C ASN A 32 -7.33 -0.70 4.67
N HIS A 33 -6.19 -1.38 4.52
CA HIS A 33 -6.11 -2.59 3.70
C HIS A 33 -5.60 -3.83 4.45
N CYS A 34 -4.90 -3.68 5.54
CA CYS A 34 -4.16 -4.78 6.16
C CYS A 34 -4.65 -5.13 7.57
N THR A 35 -5.09 -4.15 8.32
CA THR A 35 -5.43 -4.27 9.75
C THR A 35 -6.51 -5.29 10.03
N LYS A 36 -7.50 -5.43 9.15
CA LYS A 36 -8.60 -6.38 9.36
C LYS A 36 -8.12 -7.81 9.57
N CYS A 37 -7.06 -8.20 8.89
CA CYS A 37 -6.48 -9.53 9.00
C CYS A 37 -5.22 -9.54 9.88
N HIS A 38 -4.28 -8.65 9.59
CA HIS A 38 -2.98 -8.64 10.26
C HIS A 38 -2.97 -7.94 11.63
N GLY A 39 -3.97 -7.13 11.92
CA GLY A 39 -4.05 -6.32 13.14
C GLY A 39 -3.27 -5.02 13.04
N ALA A 40 -3.67 -4.03 13.83
CA ALA A 40 -2.96 -2.76 13.93
C ALA A 40 -1.53 -2.94 14.45
N ASP A 41 -1.32 -3.96 15.27
CA ASP A 41 -0.04 -4.31 15.86
C ASP A 41 0.79 -5.31 15.02
N GLY A 42 0.28 -5.78 13.90
CA GLY A 42 0.95 -6.74 13.02
C GLY A 42 1.08 -8.15 13.56
N LYS A 43 0.36 -8.48 14.65
CA LYS A 43 0.47 -9.80 15.29
C LYS A 43 -0.41 -10.87 14.67
N GLY A 44 -1.32 -10.50 13.76
CA GLY A 44 -2.23 -11.46 13.15
C GLY A 44 -3.23 -12.09 14.14
N GLN A 45 -3.52 -11.44 15.27
CA GLN A 45 -4.40 -11.94 16.33
C GLN A 45 -5.86 -11.51 16.15
N THR A 46 -6.24 -11.13 14.96
CA THR A 46 -7.62 -10.86 14.59
C THR A 46 -8.38 -12.17 14.38
N LYS A 47 -9.70 -12.11 14.32
CA LYS A 47 -10.52 -13.30 14.04
C LYS A 47 -10.11 -13.97 12.72
N VAL A 48 -9.94 -13.19 11.67
CA VAL A 48 -9.49 -13.70 10.35
C VAL A 48 -8.04 -14.16 10.41
N GLY A 49 -7.17 -13.41 11.08
CA GLY A 49 -5.77 -13.75 11.24
C GLY A 49 -5.54 -15.08 11.93
N LYS A 50 -6.29 -15.37 12.98
CA LYS A 50 -6.26 -16.67 13.67
C LYS A 50 -6.76 -17.81 12.77
N LYS A 51 -7.84 -17.56 12.04
CA LYS A 51 -8.41 -18.55 11.11
C LYS A 51 -7.43 -18.90 10.00
N LEU A 52 -6.73 -17.91 9.46
CA LEU A 52 -5.76 -18.09 8.39
C LEU A 52 -4.35 -18.42 8.89
N GLN A 53 -4.13 -18.46 10.19
CA GLN A 53 -2.84 -18.73 10.82
C GLN A 53 -1.75 -17.74 10.33
N LEU A 54 -2.08 -16.46 10.35
CA LEU A 54 -1.16 -15.40 9.94
C LEU A 54 0.02 -15.30 10.91
N LYS A 55 1.17 -14.95 10.35
CA LYS A 55 2.40 -14.78 11.13
C LYS A 55 2.33 -13.54 11.99
N ASP A 56 3.03 -13.59 13.12
CA ASP A 56 3.25 -12.43 13.99
C ASP A 56 4.48 -11.67 13.51
N TYR A 57 4.27 -10.47 12.98
CA TYR A 57 5.35 -9.64 12.45
C TYR A 57 6.20 -8.97 13.53
N THR A 58 5.79 -9.04 14.79
CA THR A 58 6.62 -8.57 15.90
C THR A 58 7.70 -9.60 16.28
N ASP A 59 7.56 -10.84 15.83
CA ASP A 59 8.51 -11.92 16.09
C ASP A 59 9.77 -11.73 15.24
N ALA A 60 10.92 -11.64 15.90
CA ALA A 60 12.22 -11.45 15.24
C ALA A 60 12.56 -12.61 14.29
N LYS A 61 12.20 -13.84 14.64
CA LYS A 61 12.41 -15.01 13.78
C LYS A 61 11.61 -14.91 12.49
N VAL A 62 10.34 -14.51 12.58
CA VAL A 62 9.48 -14.29 11.42
C VAL A 62 10.09 -13.21 10.52
N GLN A 63 10.56 -12.11 11.09
CA GLN A 63 11.20 -11.03 10.33
C GLN A 63 12.44 -11.52 9.58
N THR A 64 13.24 -12.37 10.22
CA THR A 64 14.47 -12.91 9.61
C THR A 64 14.18 -13.86 8.45
N GLU A 65 13.11 -14.64 8.55
CA GLU A 65 12.71 -15.61 7.51
C GLU A 65 12.04 -14.97 6.30
N MET A 66 11.45 -13.78 6.47
CA MET A 66 10.79 -13.06 5.37
C MET A 66 11.79 -12.28 4.53
N LYS A 67 11.70 -12.40 3.21
CA LYS A 67 12.49 -11.61 2.26
C LYS A 67 11.65 -10.48 1.69
N ASP A 68 12.27 -9.32 1.50
CA ASP A 68 11.59 -8.12 0.98
C ASP A 68 10.94 -8.38 -0.38
N GLU A 69 11.61 -9.09 -1.27
CA GLU A 69 11.07 -9.42 -2.59
C GLU A 69 9.85 -10.31 -2.52
N GLU A 70 9.86 -11.28 -1.59
CA GLU A 70 8.71 -12.17 -1.38
C GLU A 70 7.52 -11.41 -0.80
N MET A 71 7.76 -10.52 0.16
CA MET A 71 6.70 -9.66 0.72
C MET A 71 6.11 -8.74 -0.34
N THR A 72 6.96 -8.14 -1.16
CA THR A 72 6.53 -7.29 -2.28
C THR A 72 5.62 -8.06 -3.24
N LYS A 73 6.02 -9.26 -3.60
CA LYS A 73 5.24 -10.13 -4.49
C LYS A 73 3.91 -10.53 -3.86
N ILE A 74 3.90 -10.89 -2.59
CA ILE A 74 2.69 -11.28 -1.87
C ILE A 74 1.69 -10.13 -1.81
N ILE A 75 2.13 -8.93 -1.50
CA ILE A 75 1.26 -7.76 -1.46
C ILE A 75 0.74 -7.43 -2.86
N SER A 76 1.60 -7.48 -3.85
CA SER A 76 1.24 -7.18 -5.24
C SER A 76 0.25 -8.19 -5.81
N ASP A 77 0.55 -9.47 -5.68
CA ASP A 77 -0.15 -10.57 -6.36
C ASP A 77 -1.18 -11.29 -5.48
N GLY A 78 -1.14 -11.06 -4.17
CA GLY A 78 -2.01 -11.76 -3.22
C GLY A 78 -1.58 -13.21 -2.97
N VAL A 79 -2.39 -13.91 -2.21
CA VAL A 79 -2.17 -15.31 -1.86
C VAL A 79 -3.47 -16.08 -2.06
N SER A 80 -3.39 -17.20 -2.76
CA SER A 80 -4.50 -18.15 -2.91
C SER A 80 -4.08 -19.53 -2.40
N ASP A 81 -5.05 -20.32 -1.94
CA ASP A 81 -4.80 -21.71 -1.56
C ASP A 81 -4.78 -22.63 -2.78
N LYS A 82 -4.54 -23.92 -2.55
CA LYS A 82 -4.47 -24.92 -3.63
C LYS A 82 -5.79 -25.08 -4.41
N ALA A 83 -6.91 -24.74 -3.78
CA ALA A 83 -8.23 -24.76 -4.41
C ALA A 83 -8.55 -23.48 -5.18
N GLY A 84 -7.62 -22.52 -5.21
CA GLY A 84 -7.78 -21.22 -5.86
C GLY A 84 -8.55 -20.20 -5.03
N LYS A 85 -8.86 -20.50 -3.77
CA LYS A 85 -9.52 -19.56 -2.88
C LYS A 85 -8.55 -18.48 -2.42
N GLU A 86 -8.93 -17.22 -2.62
CA GLU A 86 -8.13 -16.08 -2.20
C GLU A 86 -8.05 -16.00 -0.68
N LYS A 87 -6.84 -15.97 -0.15
CA LYS A 87 -6.56 -15.76 1.28
C LYS A 87 -6.11 -14.36 1.57
N MET A 88 -5.35 -13.76 0.68
CA MET A 88 -4.94 -12.37 0.72
C MET A 88 -5.18 -11.76 -0.66
N LYS A 89 -5.82 -10.61 -0.68
CA LYS A 89 -6.10 -9.86 -1.90
C LYS A 89 -4.81 -9.40 -2.58
N ALA A 90 -4.82 -9.34 -3.91
CA ALA A 90 -3.79 -8.69 -4.69
C ALA A 90 -4.00 -7.17 -4.69
N PHE A 91 -2.97 -6.41 -4.39
CA PHE A 91 -3.07 -4.95 -4.27
C PHE A 91 -2.46 -4.17 -5.43
N LYS A 92 -1.87 -4.81 -6.42
CA LYS A 92 -1.20 -4.13 -7.54
C LYS A 92 -2.10 -3.18 -8.33
N SER A 93 -3.42 -3.40 -8.32
CA SER A 93 -4.38 -2.52 -9.00
C SER A 93 -4.83 -1.34 -8.13
N GLU A 94 -4.61 -1.39 -6.83
CA GLU A 94 -5.05 -0.38 -5.87
C GLU A 94 -3.90 0.45 -5.29
N LEU A 95 -2.72 -0.14 -5.22
CA LEU A 95 -1.52 0.48 -4.66
C LEU A 95 -0.42 0.56 -5.72
N SER A 96 0.31 1.67 -5.71
CA SER A 96 1.48 1.83 -6.55
C SER A 96 2.64 0.92 -6.09
N ALA A 97 3.61 0.72 -6.95
CA ALA A 97 4.83 -0.02 -6.59
C ALA A 97 5.55 0.63 -5.39
N ASP A 98 5.58 1.96 -5.33
CA ASP A 98 6.18 2.69 -4.22
C ASP A 98 5.40 2.51 -2.91
N GLU A 99 4.06 2.54 -2.97
CA GLU A 99 3.23 2.27 -1.80
C GLU A 99 3.42 0.85 -1.27
N ILE A 100 3.55 -0.12 -2.15
CA ILE A 100 3.83 -1.52 -1.77
C ILE A 100 5.20 -1.63 -1.11
N LYS A 101 6.22 -0.98 -1.67
CA LYS A 101 7.55 -0.92 -1.07
C LYS A 101 7.54 -0.31 0.32
N ASP A 102 6.79 0.78 0.50
CA ASP A 102 6.64 1.43 1.79
C ASP A 102 5.91 0.53 2.81
N LEU A 103 4.96 -0.28 2.36
CA LEU A 103 4.30 -1.27 3.22
C LEU A 103 5.27 -2.37 3.67
N VAL A 104 6.16 -2.83 2.83
CA VAL A 104 7.22 -3.78 3.22
C VAL A 104 8.08 -3.18 4.33
N LEU A 105 8.49 -1.92 4.18
CA LEU A 105 9.24 -1.20 5.22
C LEU A 105 8.43 -1.03 6.51
N TYR A 106 7.14 -0.79 6.38
CA TYR A 106 6.23 -0.69 7.53
C TYR A 106 6.14 -2.01 8.31
N VAL A 107 6.00 -3.12 7.60
CA VAL A 107 6.02 -4.45 8.22
C VAL A 107 7.32 -4.71 8.98
N ARG A 108 8.46 -4.25 8.46
CA ARG A 108 9.76 -4.38 9.14
C ARG A 108 9.83 -3.63 10.46
N LYS A 109 9.01 -2.61 10.66
CA LYS A 109 8.98 -1.82 11.90
C LYS A 109 8.23 -2.49 13.04
N PHE A 110 7.46 -3.54 12.77
CA PHE A 110 6.73 -4.26 13.83
C PHE A 110 7.62 -5.09 14.74
N LYS A 111 8.86 -5.29 14.41
CA LYS A 111 9.77 -6.06 15.25
C LYS A 111 9.81 -5.51 16.69
N ALA A 112 9.70 -6.40 17.64
CA ALA A 112 9.77 -6.06 19.05
C ALA A 112 11.18 -5.57 19.45
#